data_43658f71c4495d25026153f69ff96e55
#
_entry.id   43658f71c4495d25026153f69ff96e55
#
_cell.length_a   1.000
_cell.length_b   1.000
_cell.length_c   1.000
_cell.angle_alpha   90.00
_cell.angle_beta   90.00
_cell.angle_gamma   90.00
#
_symmetry.space_group_name_H-M   'P 1'
#
loop_
_entity.id
_entity.type
_entity.pdbx_description
1 polymer ?
#
loop_
_entity_poly.entity_id
_entity_poly.type
_entity_poly.pdbx_seq_one_letter_code
_entity_poly.pdbx_strand_id
1 'polypeptide(L)'
;GILTACKGADAPASSASTSPEAPASSVSELEPIGLFTVEDFPKLDGSTACIPLMAQMMADTTGIDLEVAQSGISVSTTAYAWENFGLYPDEEYTARMLVVYEAPDYVKEELKEANAQLEQKPIGRDALVFIVNENNPVKSLTRQQLKDIYAGKITNWKEVGGEDRAIVPFPRGEASGSQPLFRT
;
A
#
# COMPACT_ATOMS: atom_id res chain seq x y z
N GLY A 1 11.85 14.07 -4.04
CA GLY A 1 11.15 14.60 -2.88
C GLY A 1 9.83 13.91 -2.69
N ILE A 2 9.36 13.84 -1.46
CA ILE A 2 8.07 13.23 -1.07
C ILE A 2 7.08 14.36 -0.85
N LEU A 3 5.89 14.29 -1.45
CA LEU A 3 4.77 15.19 -1.20
C LEU A 3 3.89 14.60 -0.10
N THR A 4 3.66 15.38 0.95
CA THR A 4 2.77 14.99 2.04
C THR A 4 1.40 15.62 1.85
N ALA A 5 0.34 14.82 1.83
CA ALA A 5 -1.04 15.31 1.81
C ALA A 5 -1.49 15.61 3.25
N CYS A 6 -1.66 16.88 3.60
CA CYS A 6 -2.18 17.28 4.90
C CYS A 6 -3.70 17.28 4.93
N LYS A 7 -4.26 16.75 6.02
CA LYS A 7 -5.68 16.83 6.35
C LYS A 7 -5.99 18.30 6.71
N GLY A 8 -6.98 18.91 6.02
CA GLY A 8 -7.26 20.32 6.16
C GLY A 8 -7.60 20.77 7.59
N ALA A 9 -6.92 21.81 8.00
CA ALA A 9 -7.37 22.81 8.96
C ALA A 9 -6.51 24.05 8.69
N ASP A 10 -7.15 25.19 8.53
CA ASP A 10 -6.50 26.48 8.37
C ASP A 10 -5.67 26.82 9.61
N ALA A 11 -4.34 27.03 9.43
CA ALA A 11 -3.51 27.72 10.40
C ALA A 11 -2.26 28.31 9.72
N PRO A 12 -1.76 29.47 10.18
CA PRO A 12 -0.82 30.32 9.46
C PRO A 12 0.61 29.79 9.48
N ALA A 13 1.37 30.22 8.48
CA ALA A 13 2.78 29.95 8.32
C ALA A 13 3.60 30.31 9.56
N SER A 14 4.38 29.38 10.06
CA SER A 14 5.46 29.65 11.01
C SER A 14 6.64 28.70 10.79
N SER A 15 7.78 29.34 10.51
CA SER A 15 9.18 28.98 10.79
C SER A 15 9.65 27.54 10.55
N ALA A 16 10.78 27.48 9.85
CA ALA A 16 11.67 26.35 9.64
C ALA A 16 11.79 25.47 10.92
N SER A 17 11.33 24.24 10.80
CA SER A 17 11.60 23.18 11.76
C SER A 17 12.51 22.15 11.08
N THR A 18 13.72 22.02 11.59
CA THR A 18 14.60 20.88 11.35
C THR A 18 13.81 19.61 11.66
N SER A 19 13.63 18.76 10.65
CA SER A 19 13.08 17.42 10.85
C SER A 19 13.89 16.69 11.92
N PRO A 20 13.26 16.17 12.98
CA PRO A 20 13.94 15.21 13.81
C PRO A 20 14.20 13.95 12.99
N GLU A 21 15.45 13.55 12.93
CA GLU A 21 15.87 12.25 12.49
C GLU A 21 15.06 11.22 13.29
N ALA A 22 14.25 10.42 12.61
CA ALA A 22 13.52 9.35 13.26
C ALA A 22 14.53 8.47 13.98
N PRO A 23 14.32 8.13 15.26
CA PRO A 23 15.22 7.23 15.94
C PRO A 23 15.27 5.94 15.13
N ALA A 24 16.49 5.51 14.77
CA ALA A 24 16.70 4.17 14.25
C ALA A 24 16.15 3.21 15.31
N SER A 25 14.94 2.71 15.06
CA SER A 25 14.41 1.61 15.86
C SER A 25 15.42 0.49 15.72
N SER A 26 16.14 0.20 16.79
CA SER A 26 16.81 -1.07 16.93
C SER A 26 15.71 -2.12 16.89
N VAL A 27 15.46 -2.66 15.71
CA VAL A 27 14.67 -3.88 15.58
C VAL A 27 15.49 -4.90 16.36
N SER A 28 15.08 -5.23 17.58
CA SER A 28 15.61 -6.38 18.26
C SER A 28 15.31 -7.56 17.34
N GLU A 29 16.35 -8.22 16.88
CA GLU A 29 16.23 -9.46 16.14
C GLU A 29 15.48 -10.43 17.07
N LEU A 30 14.18 -10.59 16.79
CA LEU A 30 13.35 -11.54 17.55
C LEU A 30 13.77 -12.92 17.07
N GLU A 31 14.07 -13.79 18.04
CA GLU A 31 14.32 -15.21 17.71
C GLU A 31 13.08 -15.79 17.02
N PRO A 32 13.26 -16.61 15.96
CA PRO A 32 12.15 -17.22 15.25
C PRO A 32 11.25 -18.01 16.19
N ILE A 33 9.94 -17.85 16.04
CA ILE A 33 8.96 -18.48 16.95
C ILE A 33 8.82 -19.97 16.67
N GLY A 34 9.20 -20.45 15.48
CA GLY A 34 9.17 -21.88 15.11
C GLY A 34 7.76 -22.48 15.11
N LEU A 35 6.75 -21.72 14.70
CA LEU A 35 5.36 -22.16 14.68
C LEU A 35 5.05 -23.09 13.50
N PHE A 36 5.78 -22.96 12.40
CA PHE A 36 5.54 -23.71 11.16
C PHE A 36 6.85 -24.26 10.61
N THR A 37 6.77 -25.33 9.85
CA THR A 37 7.78 -25.67 8.86
C THR A 37 7.51 -24.89 7.57
N VAL A 38 8.44 -24.85 6.64
CA VAL A 38 8.25 -24.20 5.34
C VAL A 38 7.09 -24.84 4.57
N GLU A 39 6.95 -26.16 4.68
CA GLU A 39 5.92 -26.95 4.02
C GLU A 39 4.52 -26.69 4.61
N ASP A 40 4.45 -26.44 5.93
CA ASP A 40 3.19 -26.21 6.64
C ASP A 40 2.80 -24.74 6.69
N PHE A 41 3.69 -23.83 6.24
CA PHE A 41 3.40 -22.40 6.24
C PHE A 41 2.19 -22.12 5.33
N PRO A 42 1.18 -21.36 5.81
CA PRO A 42 -0.03 -21.13 5.03
C PRO A 42 0.31 -20.38 3.73
N LYS A 43 -0.30 -20.83 2.64
CA LYS A 43 -0.18 -20.12 1.36
C LYS A 43 -0.77 -18.72 1.49
N LEU A 44 0.04 -17.70 1.27
CA LEU A 44 -0.33 -16.30 1.32
C LEU A 44 -0.58 -15.75 -0.08
N ASP A 45 -1.47 -14.76 -0.16
CA ASP A 45 -1.62 -13.88 -1.30
C ASP A 45 -1.92 -12.46 -0.82
N GLY A 46 -1.91 -11.47 -1.69
CA GLY A 46 -2.22 -10.11 -1.30
C GLY A 46 -1.69 -9.01 -2.20
N SER A 47 -1.47 -7.86 -1.59
CA SER A 47 -0.95 -6.68 -2.28
C SER A 47 0.56 -6.77 -2.46
N THR A 48 1.05 -6.38 -3.62
CA THR A 48 2.50 -6.36 -3.92
C THR A 48 3.31 -5.58 -2.88
N ALA A 49 2.77 -4.49 -2.34
CA ALA A 49 3.41 -3.70 -1.30
C ALA A 49 3.50 -4.45 0.06
N CYS A 50 2.74 -5.52 0.25
CA CYS A 50 2.75 -6.33 1.46
C CYS A 50 3.77 -7.50 1.39
N ILE A 51 4.46 -7.70 0.26
CA ILE A 51 5.46 -8.77 0.12
C ILE A 51 6.50 -8.73 1.23
N PRO A 52 7.11 -7.58 1.59
CA PRO A 52 8.11 -7.56 2.67
C PRO A 52 7.53 -8.01 4.02
N LEU A 53 6.28 -7.63 4.32
CA LEU A 53 5.61 -8.06 5.54
C LEU A 53 5.32 -9.56 5.54
N MET A 54 4.83 -10.11 4.43
CA MET A 54 4.59 -11.55 4.29
C MET A 54 5.88 -12.36 4.42
N ALA A 55 6.97 -11.87 3.81
CA ALA A 55 8.28 -12.50 3.91
C ALA A 55 8.80 -12.49 5.36
N GLN A 56 8.64 -11.38 6.08
CA GLN A 56 9.02 -11.29 7.48
C GLN A 56 8.18 -12.25 8.34
N MET A 57 6.87 -12.31 8.12
CA MET A 57 5.98 -13.28 8.81
C MET A 57 6.45 -14.72 8.58
N MET A 58 6.82 -15.07 7.35
CA MET A 58 7.33 -16.40 7.02
C MET A 58 8.67 -16.67 7.72
N ALA A 59 9.63 -15.73 7.64
CA ALA A 59 10.92 -15.86 8.29
C ALA A 59 10.80 -16.02 9.80
N ASP A 60 10.03 -15.16 10.47
CA ASP A 60 9.86 -15.17 11.93
C ASP A 60 9.17 -16.45 12.44
N THR A 61 8.28 -17.03 11.64
CA THR A 61 7.48 -18.18 12.08
C THR A 61 8.07 -19.53 11.69
N THR A 62 8.91 -19.57 10.65
CA THR A 62 9.55 -20.82 10.17
C THR A 62 11.03 -20.89 10.53
N GLY A 63 11.68 -19.76 10.79
CA GLY A 63 13.12 -19.68 11.06
C GLY A 63 14.00 -19.70 9.80
N ILE A 64 13.42 -19.57 8.59
CA ILE A 64 14.23 -19.45 7.37
C ILE A 64 14.77 -18.03 7.21
N ASP A 65 15.81 -17.91 6.40
CA ASP A 65 16.40 -16.62 6.04
C ASP A 65 15.38 -15.72 5.34
N LEU A 66 15.38 -14.41 5.66
CA LEU A 66 14.45 -13.44 5.11
C LEU A 66 14.56 -13.30 3.58
N GLU A 67 15.77 -13.37 3.01
CA GLU A 67 15.95 -13.30 1.55
C GLU A 67 15.34 -14.54 0.88
N VAL A 68 15.46 -15.71 1.50
CA VAL A 68 14.83 -16.95 1.05
C VAL A 68 13.31 -16.82 1.13
N ALA A 69 12.78 -16.36 2.27
CA ALA A 69 11.36 -16.11 2.44
C ALA A 69 10.81 -15.13 1.38
N GLN A 70 11.52 -14.02 1.16
CA GLN A 70 11.12 -13.00 0.20
C GLN A 70 11.08 -13.52 -1.25
N SER A 71 12.03 -14.38 -1.62
CA SER A 71 12.04 -15.01 -2.94
C SER A 71 10.93 -16.03 -3.14
N GLY A 72 10.42 -16.61 -2.07
CA GLY A 72 9.32 -17.59 -2.07
C GLY A 72 7.92 -16.97 -2.10
N ILE A 73 7.77 -15.68 -1.76
CA ILE A 73 6.46 -15.02 -1.76
C ILE A 73 6.10 -14.50 -3.15
N SER A 74 4.96 -14.95 -3.65
CA SER A 74 4.37 -14.49 -4.90
C SER A 74 2.93 -14.06 -4.65
N VAL A 75 2.49 -12.97 -5.25
CA VAL A 75 1.15 -12.40 -5.05
C VAL A 75 0.47 -12.08 -6.37
N SER A 76 -0.86 -12.23 -6.39
CA SER A 76 -1.69 -11.93 -7.56
C SER A 76 -2.10 -10.46 -7.70
N THR A 77 -1.74 -9.60 -6.76
CA THR A 77 -2.15 -8.21 -6.60
C THR A 77 -3.46 -8.01 -5.83
N THR A 78 -3.76 -6.78 -5.42
CA THR A 78 -4.86 -6.51 -4.48
C THR A 78 -6.21 -7.03 -4.94
N ALA A 79 -6.65 -6.65 -6.15
CA ALA A 79 -7.97 -7.04 -6.65
C ALA A 79 -8.08 -8.54 -6.84
N TYR A 80 -7.13 -9.12 -7.57
CA TYR A 80 -7.12 -10.56 -7.85
C TYR A 80 -6.97 -11.43 -6.59
N ALA A 81 -6.23 -10.95 -5.59
CA ALA A 81 -6.13 -11.66 -4.33
C ALA A 81 -7.49 -11.79 -3.63
N TRP A 82 -8.26 -10.70 -3.60
CA TRP A 82 -9.63 -10.71 -3.07
C TRP A 82 -10.58 -11.57 -3.88
N GLU A 83 -10.56 -11.46 -5.22
CA GLU A 83 -11.39 -12.25 -6.12
C GLU A 83 -11.08 -13.75 -5.94
N ASN A 84 -9.81 -14.15 -6.04
CA ASN A 84 -9.41 -15.54 -5.90
C ASN A 84 -9.81 -16.13 -4.54
N PHE A 85 -9.57 -15.37 -3.47
CA PHE A 85 -9.85 -15.83 -2.12
C PHE A 85 -11.34 -15.92 -1.81
N GLY A 86 -12.13 -14.97 -2.28
CA GLY A 86 -13.54 -14.87 -1.92
C GLY A 86 -14.50 -15.54 -2.89
N LEU A 87 -14.15 -15.62 -4.18
CA LEU A 87 -15.02 -16.19 -5.20
C LEU A 87 -14.67 -17.64 -5.55
N TYR A 88 -13.40 -18.05 -5.31
CA TYR A 88 -12.89 -19.39 -5.67
C TYR A 88 -12.18 -20.07 -4.49
N PRO A 89 -12.83 -20.20 -3.32
CA PRO A 89 -12.17 -20.63 -2.09
C PRO A 89 -11.68 -22.10 -2.11
N ASP A 90 -12.24 -22.93 -2.98
CA ASP A 90 -11.97 -24.36 -3.04
C ASP A 90 -10.94 -24.76 -4.10
N GLU A 91 -10.36 -23.79 -4.81
CA GLU A 91 -9.34 -24.07 -5.82
C GLU A 91 -8.00 -24.40 -5.16
N GLU A 92 -7.26 -25.35 -5.72
CA GLU A 92 -5.99 -25.85 -5.16
C GLU A 92 -4.94 -24.74 -4.97
N TYR A 93 -4.97 -23.73 -5.81
CA TYR A 93 -4.05 -22.57 -5.75
C TYR A 93 -4.52 -21.44 -4.84
N THR A 94 -5.73 -21.53 -4.27
CA THR A 94 -6.26 -20.46 -3.41
C THR A 94 -5.44 -20.30 -2.14
N ALA A 95 -5.13 -19.07 -1.80
CA ALA A 95 -4.45 -18.72 -0.57
C ALA A 95 -5.29 -19.11 0.66
N ARG A 96 -4.65 -19.34 1.79
CA ARG A 96 -5.31 -19.58 3.08
C ARG A 96 -5.44 -18.31 3.91
N MET A 97 -4.65 -17.30 3.58
CA MET A 97 -4.70 -16.00 4.25
C MET A 97 -4.27 -14.91 3.27
N LEU A 98 -4.93 -13.77 3.33
CA LEU A 98 -4.53 -12.56 2.60
C LEU A 98 -3.82 -11.56 3.51
N VAL A 99 -2.73 -10.98 3.00
CA VAL A 99 -2.13 -9.76 3.55
C VAL A 99 -2.28 -8.68 2.49
N VAL A 100 -3.30 -7.86 2.62
CA VAL A 100 -3.84 -7.11 1.49
C VAL A 100 -4.40 -5.77 1.92
N TYR A 101 -4.37 -4.78 1.03
CA TYR A 101 -5.13 -3.55 1.17
C TYR A 101 -6.63 -3.81 0.99
N GLU A 102 -7.43 -2.83 1.33
CA GLU A 102 -8.87 -2.86 1.13
C GLU A 102 -9.23 -3.20 -0.33
N ALA A 103 -10.25 -4.03 -0.51
CA ALA A 103 -10.74 -4.40 -1.82
C ALA A 103 -11.26 -3.16 -2.60
N PRO A 104 -11.05 -3.08 -3.91
CA PRO A 104 -11.74 -2.11 -4.76
C PRO A 104 -13.26 -2.26 -4.65
N ASP A 105 -13.99 -1.17 -4.90
CA ASP A 105 -15.45 -1.17 -4.70
C ASP A 105 -16.17 -2.20 -5.57
N TYR A 106 -15.74 -2.38 -6.82
CA TYR A 106 -16.32 -3.39 -7.70
C TYR A 106 -16.12 -4.83 -7.16
N VAL A 107 -14.96 -5.12 -6.57
CA VAL A 107 -14.69 -6.42 -5.95
C VAL A 107 -15.53 -6.61 -4.70
N LYS A 108 -15.73 -5.55 -3.90
CA LYS A 108 -16.65 -5.63 -2.73
C LYS A 108 -18.08 -5.98 -3.14
N GLU A 109 -18.54 -5.43 -4.27
CA GLU A 109 -19.87 -5.74 -4.81
C GLU A 109 -19.94 -7.20 -5.25
N GLU A 110 -18.95 -7.70 -6.00
CA GLU A 110 -18.87 -9.11 -6.42
C GLU A 110 -18.85 -10.08 -5.23
N LEU A 111 -18.01 -9.80 -4.23
CA LEU A 111 -17.92 -10.62 -3.01
C LEU A 111 -19.25 -10.62 -2.24
N LYS A 112 -19.96 -9.51 -2.22
CA LYS A 112 -21.28 -9.40 -1.59
C LYS A 112 -22.34 -10.19 -2.37
N GLU A 113 -22.35 -10.11 -3.69
CA GLU A 113 -23.27 -10.88 -4.55
C GLU A 113 -23.04 -12.39 -4.42
N ALA A 114 -21.77 -12.79 -4.31
CA ALA A 114 -21.39 -14.19 -4.05
C ALA A 114 -21.65 -14.64 -2.61
N ASN A 115 -22.10 -13.74 -1.72
CA ASN A 115 -22.27 -14.01 -0.28
C ASN A 115 -21.00 -14.60 0.37
N ALA A 116 -19.82 -14.11 -0.03
CA ALA A 116 -18.53 -14.58 0.46
C ALA A 116 -18.39 -14.34 1.97
N GLN A 117 -18.07 -15.39 2.71
CA GLN A 117 -17.91 -15.34 4.17
C GLN A 117 -16.43 -15.12 4.49
N LEU A 118 -16.05 -13.87 4.77
CA LEU A 118 -14.67 -13.48 4.99
C LEU A 118 -14.48 -12.85 6.37
N GLU A 119 -13.50 -13.33 7.11
CA GLU A 119 -13.04 -12.66 8.33
C GLU A 119 -11.92 -11.67 7.99
N GLN A 120 -12.07 -10.42 8.39
CA GLN A 120 -11.09 -9.37 8.14
C GLN A 120 -10.63 -8.75 9.45
N LYS A 121 -9.30 -8.65 9.63
CA LYS A 121 -8.68 -7.99 10.79
C LYS A 121 -7.69 -6.92 10.31
N PRO A 122 -7.84 -5.65 10.70
CA PRO A 122 -6.84 -4.65 10.41
C PRO A 122 -5.58 -4.92 11.25
N ILE A 123 -4.45 -5.07 10.57
CA ILE A 123 -3.15 -5.38 11.21
C ILE A 123 -2.20 -4.18 11.26
N GLY A 124 -2.49 -3.12 10.50
CA GLY A 124 -1.63 -1.95 10.44
C GLY A 124 -2.23 -0.81 9.64
N ARG A 125 -1.47 0.25 9.51
CA ARG A 125 -1.78 1.40 8.63
C ARG A 125 -0.59 1.66 7.74
N ASP A 126 -0.87 2.02 6.50
CA ASP A 126 0.12 2.45 5.53
C ASP A 126 -0.18 3.87 5.05
N ALA A 127 0.81 4.51 4.43
CA ALA A 127 0.69 5.86 3.92
C ALA A 127 0.82 5.87 2.39
N LEU A 128 -0.21 6.37 1.71
CA LEU A 128 -0.09 6.69 0.30
C LEU A 128 0.77 7.95 0.16
N VAL A 129 1.93 7.81 -0.49
CA VAL A 129 2.85 8.91 -0.75
C VAL A 129 2.93 9.21 -2.24
N PHE A 130 3.07 10.49 -2.57
CA PHE A 130 3.33 10.95 -3.92
C PHE A 130 4.77 11.41 -4.03
N ILE A 131 5.47 10.93 -5.03
CA ILE A 131 6.86 11.31 -5.28
C ILE A 131 6.95 12.23 -6.49
N VAL A 132 7.83 13.22 -6.41
CA VAL A 132 8.15 14.14 -7.48
C VAL A 132 9.67 14.26 -7.61
N ASN A 133 10.14 14.84 -8.71
CA ASN A 133 11.56 15.12 -8.87
C ASN A 133 12.06 15.97 -7.70
N GLU A 134 13.27 15.69 -7.21
CA GLU A 134 13.88 16.39 -6.06
C GLU A 134 14.01 17.91 -6.25
N ASN A 135 14.17 18.35 -7.50
CA ASN A 135 14.28 19.75 -7.86
C ASN A 135 12.92 20.46 -7.97
N ASN A 136 11.79 19.74 -7.81
CA ASN A 136 10.48 20.36 -7.83
C ASN A 136 10.32 21.26 -6.59
N PRO A 137 10.02 22.56 -6.75
CA PRO A 137 9.84 23.47 -5.61
C PRO A 137 8.56 23.19 -4.81
N VAL A 138 7.57 22.53 -5.40
CA VAL A 138 6.32 22.15 -4.71
C VAL A 138 6.60 21.02 -3.73
N LYS A 139 6.49 21.29 -2.44
CA LYS A 139 6.78 20.33 -1.36
C LYS A 139 5.53 19.75 -0.71
N SER A 140 4.36 20.32 -0.96
CA SER A 140 3.09 19.82 -0.47
C SER A 140 1.95 20.16 -1.43
N LEU A 141 0.95 19.30 -1.45
CA LEU A 141 -0.31 19.50 -2.18
C LEU A 141 -1.47 19.12 -1.26
N THR A 142 -2.57 19.82 -1.39
CA THR A 142 -3.82 19.42 -0.74
C THR A 142 -4.38 18.17 -1.43
N ARG A 143 -5.25 17.43 -0.73
CA ARG A 143 -5.97 16.29 -1.34
C ARG A 143 -6.79 16.72 -2.56
N GLN A 144 -7.38 17.92 -2.51
CA GLN A 144 -8.17 18.44 -3.64
C GLN A 144 -7.28 18.73 -4.84
N GLN A 145 -6.11 19.37 -4.65
CA GLN A 145 -5.16 19.60 -5.72
C GLN A 145 -4.67 18.31 -6.36
N LEU A 146 -4.38 17.27 -5.56
CA LEU A 146 -4.04 15.95 -6.08
C LEU A 146 -5.19 15.38 -6.93
N LYS A 147 -6.42 15.41 -6.44
CA LYS A 147 -7.59 14.97 -7.21
C LYS A 147 -7.75 15.75 -8.52
N ASP A 148 -7.56 17.05 -8.49
CA ASP A 148 -7.70 17.90 -9.67
C ASP A 148 -6.56 17.69 -10.69
N ILE A 149 -5.34 17.37 -10.24
CA ILE A 149 -4.23 16.96 -11.11
C ILE A 149 -4.56 15.67 -11.84
N TYR A 150 -4.99 14.64 -11.12
CA TYR A 150 -5.32 13.34 -11.73
C TYR A 150 -6.61 13.38 -12.55
N ALA A 151 -7.49 14.33 -12.29
CA ALA A 151 -8.67 14.60 -13.11
C ALA A 151 -8.37 15.50 -14.34
N GLY A 152 -7.13 15.96 -14.51
CA GLY A 152 -6.73 16.83 -15.61
C GLY A 152 -7.24 18.27 -15.53
N LYS A 153 -7.71 18.73 -14.36
CA LYS A 153 -8.14 20.10 -14.12
C LYS A 153 -6.97 21.02 -13.82
N ILE A 154 -5.95 20.52 -13.13
CA ILE A 154 -4.66 21.19 -12.89
C ILE A 154 -3.64 20.48 -13.74
N THR A 155 -3.05 21.18 -14.70
CA THR A 155 -2.14 20.60 -15.69
C THR A 155 -0.75 21.22 -15.69
N ASN A 156 -0.54 22.27 -14.92
CA ASN A 156 0.71 23.00 -14.84
C ASN A 156 1.13 23.24 -13.39
N TRP A 157 2.40 23.01 -13.08
CA TRP A 157 2.92 23.20 -11.72
C TRP A 157 2.76 24.62 -11.20
N LYS A 158 2.74 25.65 -12.06
CA LYS A 158 2.50 27.03 -11.64
C LYS A 158 1.15 27.23 -10.94
N GLU A 159 0.15 26.42 -11.26
CA GLU A 159 -1.18 26.51 -10.66
C GLU A 159 -1.18 26.08 -9.17
N VAL A 160 -0.13 25.40 -8.76
CA VAL A 160 0.07 24.93 -7.38
C VAL A 160 1.36 25.49 -6.74
N GLY A 161 1.86 26.60 -7.26
CA GLY A 161 3.02 27.32 -6.70
C GLY A 161 4.38 26.81 -7.16
N GLY A 162 4.43 26.05 -8.23
CA GLY A 162 5.65 25.57 -8.87
C GLY A 162 6.07 26.39 -10.09
N GLU A 163 6.99 25.85 -10.86
CA GLU A 163 7.48 26.44 -12.12
C GLU A 163 6.43 26.32 -13.24
N ASP A 164 6.57 27.14 -14.29
CA ASP A 164 5.75 27.04 -15.50
C ASP A 164 6.15 25.80 -16.33
N ARG A 165 5.69 24.65 -15.88
CA ARG A 165 5.98 23.34 -16.49
C ARG A 165 4.73 22.46 -16.40
N ALA A 166 4.49 21.67 -17.45
CA ALA A 166 3.40 20.71 -17.48
C ALA A 166 3.56 19.65 -16.38
N ILE A 167 2.44 19.28 -15.76
CA ILE A 167 2.35 18.10 -14.88
C ILE A 167 2.06 16.88 -15.74
N VAL A 168 2.83 15.82 -15.53
CA VAL A 168 2.58 14.50 -16.11
C VAL A 168 2.26 13.55 -14.96
N PRO A 169 0.98 13.31 -14.66
CA PRO A 169 0.58 12.36 -13.62
C PRO A 169 0.77 10.92 -14.10
N PHE A 170 1.22 10.03 -13.22
CA PHE A 170 1.36 8.61 -13.48
C PHE A 170 0.33 7.84 -12.64
N PRO A 171 -0.87 7.55 -13.18
CA PRO A 171 -1.86 6.75 -12.48
C PRO A 171 -1.44 5.28 -12.42
N ARG A 172 -1.87 4.59 -11.39
CA ARG A 172 -1.78 3.13 -11.29
C ARG A 172 -3.05 2.51 -11.91
N GLY A 173 -2.93 1.26 -12.37
CA GLY A 173 -4.07 0.49 -12.85
C GLY A 173 -5.13 0.25 -11.75
N GLU A 174 -6.36 -0.03 -12.13
CA GLU A 174 -7.48 -0.21 -11.18
C GLU A 174 -7.29 -1.40 -10.22
N ALA A 175 -6.58 -2.45 -10.67
CA ALA A 175 -6.22 -3.60 -9.85
C ALA A 175 -5.14 -3.31 -8.79
N SER A 176 -4.54 -2.11 -8.79
CA SER A 176 -3.52 -1.70 -7.83
C SER A 176 -4.14 -1.28 -6.51
N GLY A 177 -3.64 -1.80 -5.39
CA GLY A 177 -4.11 -1.45 -4.04
C GLY A 177 -3.98 0.02 -3.65
N SER A 178 -3.13 0.80 -4.32
CA SER A 178 -3.01 2.24 -4.09
C SER A 178 -4.10 3.07 -4.77
N GLN A 179 -4.76 2.56 -5.80
CA GLN A 179 -5.77 3.29 -6.54
C GLN A 179 -7.06 3.55 -5.73
N PRO A 180 -7.62 2.57 -5.00
CA PRO A 180 -8.74 2.81 -4.09
C PRO A 180 -8.43 3.84 -3.00
N LEU A 181 -7.23 3.80 -2.42
CA LEU A 181 -6.78 4.74 -1.39
C LEU A 181 -6.78 6.21 -1.87
N PHE A 182 -6.64 6.42 -3.18
CA PHE A 182 -6.67 7.75 -3.77
C PHE A 182 -8.09 8.27 -4.03
N ARG A 183 -9.04 7.39 -4.28
CA ARG A 183 -10.44 7.76 -4.60
C ARG A 183 -11.26 8.14 -3.35
N THR A 184 -10.91 7.62 -2.18
CA THR A 184 -11.53 7.98 -0.88
C THR A 184 -10.96 9.28 -0.32
#